data_f6fbb4e0aab9dc6481ece40c46563937
#
_entry.id   f6fbb4e0aab9dc6481ece40c46563937
#
_cell.length_a   1.000
_cell.length_b   1.000
_cell.length_c   1.000
_cell.angle_alpha   90.00
_cell.angle_beta   90.00
_cell.angle_gamma   90.00
#
_symmetry.space_group_name_H-M   'P 1'
#
loop_
_entity.id
_entity.type
_entity.pdbx_description
1 polymer ?
#
loop_
_entity_poly.entity_id
_entity_poly.type
_entity_poly.pdbx_seq_one_letter_code
_entity_poly.pdbx_strand_id
1 'polypeptide(L)'
;TPLSLWNAASAGATRDEINYQTAGGETVTSRYDGEGGVAMSSFVRQAAFALRFGELEPLISNFVTDESRIIYIRDVQERVAVLAPFLHWDADPYPVILDGRIQYVLDAYTTTSMYPYAQRADTDQLPAGSGLDHAFIYARNSVKAVVDTYDGTVDLFIVDEEDPIAAAYDDAFPDLFSP
;
A
#
# COMPACT_ATOMS: atom_id res chain seq x y z
N THR A 1 8.09 -16.94 -4.32
CA THR A 1 9.45 -16.72 -3.77
C THR A 1 9.24 -16.14 -2.39
N PRO A 2 9.82 -16.69 -1.32
CA PRO A 2 9.71 -16.07 0.00
C PRO A 2 10.31 -14.67 -0.13
N LEU A 3 9.56 -13.68 0.31
CA LEU A 3 10.02 -12.30 0.43
C LEU A 3 11.20 -12.31 1.40
N SER A 4 12.41 -12.24 0.88
CA SER A 4 13.58 -12.12 1.75
C SER A 4 13.51 -10.76 2.45
N LEU A 5 13.86 -10.71 3.73
CA LEU A 5 13.96 -9.47 4.52
C LEU A 5 14.88 -8.40 3.89
N TRP A 6 15.77 -8.81 2.98
CA TRP A 6 16.60 -7.92 2.19
C TRP A 6 15.81 -6.97 1.27
N ASN A 7 14.53 -7.28 1.01
CA ASN A 7 13.61 -6.39 0.29
C ASN A 7 12.75 -5.52 1.23
N ALA A 8 12.79 -5.76 2.53
CA ALA A 8 12.24 -4.82 3.49
C ALA A 8 13.29 -3.72 3.71
N ALA A 9 12.98 -2.49 3.35
CA ALA A 9 13.85 -1.37 3.66
C ALA A 9 14.02 -1.30 5.18
N SER A 10 15.21 -1.64 5.70
CA SER A 10 15.53 -1.37 7.10
C SER A 10 15.93 0.10 7.19
N ALA A 11 14.96 0.93 7.44
CA ALA A 11 15.15 2.34 7.66
C ALA A 11 15.78 2.55 9.05
N GLY A 12 16.78 3.42 9.17
CA GLY A 12 17.44 3.74 10.43
C GLY A 12 18.54 2.75 10.87
N ALA A 13 19.19 2.07 9.93
CA ALA A 13 20.37 1.26 10.21
C ALA A 13 21.52 2.12 10.76
N THR A 14 22.47 1.49 11.52
CA THR A 14 23.68 2.15 12.06
C THR A 14 24.59 2.72 10.98
N ARG A 15 24.36 2.38 9.72
CA ARG A 15 25.09 2.93 8.56
C ARG A 15 24.15 3.78 7.71
N ASP A 16 24.72 4.85 7.14
CA ASP A 16 24.01 5.66 6.19
C ASP A 16 23.63 4.82 4.95
N GLU A 17 22.41 4.97 4.51
CA GLU A 17 21.88 4.28 3.33
C GLU A 17 22.36 4.99 2.06
N ILE A 18 22.77 4.22 1.06
CA ILE A 18 23.15 4.79 -0.24
C ILE A 18 21.87 5.19 -0.96
N ASN A 19 21.73 6.50 -1.19
CA ASN A 19 20.57 7.01 -1.92
C ASN A 19 20.83 6.93 -3.45
N TYR A 20 21.88 7.60 -3.92
CA TYR A 20 22.30 7.56 -5.33
C TYR A 20 23.78 7.92 -5.50
N GLN A 21 24.31 7.65 -6.68
CA GLN A 21 25.62 8.12 -7.08
C GLN A 21 25.50 9.27 -8.07
N THR A 22 26.26 10.34 -7.83
CA THR A 22 26.35 11.45 -8.78
C THR A 22 27.12 11.04 -10.04
N ALA A 23 26.96 11.79 -11.12
CA ALA A 23 27.73 11.58 -12.36
C ALA A 23 29.26 11.69 -12.14
N GLY A 24 29.71 12.34 -11.06
CA GLY A 24 31.12 12.43 -10.64
C GLY A 24 31.60 11.24 -9.79
N GLY A 25 30.77 10.23 -9.54
CA GLY A 25 31.12 9.05 -8.74
C GLY A 25 31.00 9.27 -7.22
N GLU A 26 30.53 10.43 -6.78
CA GLU A 26 30.28 10.68 -5.36
C GLU A 26 29.00 9.94 -4.91
N THR A 27 29.09 9.25 -3.78
CA THR A 27 27.95 8.54 -3.18
C THR A 27 27.21 9.48 -2.24
N VAL A 28 25.94 9.76 -2.55
CA VAL A 28 25.06 10.50 -1.66
C VAL A 28 24.38 9.50 -0.75
N THR A 29 24.49 9.71 0.56
CA THR A 29 23.87 8.89 1.58
C THR A 29 22.71 9.65 2.25
N SER A 30 21.73 8.92 2.70
CA SER A 30 20.60 9.44 3.49
C SER A 30 20.25 8.45 4.58
N ARG A 31 19.46 8.91 5.53
CA ARG A 31 18.76 8.04 6.48
C ARG A 31 17.28 8.20 6.28
N TYR A 32 16.58 7.11 6.46
CA TYR A 32 15.13 7.17 6.46
C TYR A 32 14.65 7.95 7.69
N ASP A 33 13.89 8.98 7.44
CA ASP A 33 13.29 9.87 8.43
C ASP A 33 11.76 9.82 8.43
N GLY A 34 11.19 8.87 7.67
CA GLY A 34 9.75 8.69 7.52
C GLY A 34 9.08 8.01 8.71
N GLU A 35 7.77 8.11 8.76
CA GLU A 35 6.94 7.52 9.82
C GLU A 35 6.37 6.15 9.46
N GLY A 36 6.55 5.70 8.22
CA GLY A 36 6.00 4.45 7.69
C GLY A 36 6.63 3.20 8.30
N GLY A 37 5.97 2.06 8.10
CA GLY A 37 6.45 0.76 8.56
C GLY A 37 6.30 0.51 10.06
N VAL A 38 6.74 -0.67 10.50
CA VAL A 38 6.66 -1.12 11.89
C VAL A 38 8.02 -0.95 12.56
N ALA A 39 8.07 -0.19 13.66
CA ALA A 39 9.31 0.03 14.42
C ALA A 39 9.82 -1.27 15.05
N MET A 40 11.14 -1.51 14.94
CA MET A 40 11.83 -2.68 15.48
C MET A 40 12.33 -2.46 16.92
N SER A 41 11.64 -1.63 17.68
CA SER A 41 12.03 -1.11 18.99
C SER A 41 12.08 -2.14 20.13
N SER A 42 11.79 -3.43 19.88
CA SER A 42 11.87 -4.45 20.92
C SER A 42 12.27 -5.81 20.35
N PHE A 43 13.01 -6.57 21.16
CA PHE A 43 13.40 -7.93 20.83
C PHE A 43 12.20 -8.84 20.48
N VAL A 44 11.06 -8.66 21.14
CA VAL A 44 9.85 -9.44 20.85
C VAL A 44 9.33 -9.19 19.42
N ARG A 45 9.36 -7.92 18.97
CA ARG A 45 8.98 -7.59 17.60
C ARG A 45 9.98 -8.15 16.58
N GLN A 46 11.27 -8.02 16.86
CA GLN A 46 12.33 -8.59 16.01
C GLN A 46 12.16 -10.11 15.90
N ALA A 47 11.91 -10.80 17.02
CA ALA A 47 11.66 -12.23 17.04
C ALA A 47 10.39 -12.62 16.27
N ALA A 48 9.31 -11.85 16.39
CA ALA A 48 8.06 -12.08 15.65
C ALA A 48 8.27 -11.95 14.14
N PHE A 49 9.02 -10.94 13.69
CA PHE A 49 9.35 -10.76 12.27
C PHE A 49 10.30 -11.86 11.79
N ALA A 50 11.32 -12.23 12.57
CA ALA A 50 12.22 -13.33 12.23
C ALA A 50 11.45 -14.65 12.05
N LEU A 51 10.50 -14.94 12.94
CA LEU A 51 9.63 -16.12 12.83
C LEU A 51 8.69 -16.02 11.64
N ARG A 52 8.10 -14.84 11.39
CA ARG A 52 7.15 -14.60 10.29
C ARG A 52 7.79 -14.80 8.93
N PHE A 53 9.04 -14.36 8.75
CA PHE A 53 9.76 -14.43 7.49
C PHE A 53 10.71 -15.63 7.39
N GLY A 54 10.94 -16.35 8.49
CA GLY A 54 11.85 -17.48 8.54
C GLY A 54 13.34 -17.08 8.47
N GLU A 55 13.66 -15.85 8.85
CA GLU A 55 15.01 -15.30 8.78
C GLU A 55 15.48 -14.81 10.16
N LEU A 56 16.69 -15.19 10.56
CA LEU A 56 17.25 -14.84 11.87
C LEU A 56 18.01 -13.49 11.86
N GLU A 57 18.27 -12.95 10.68
CA GLU A 57 19.04 -11.70 10.54
C GLU A 57 18.51 -10.51 11.35
N PRO A 58 17.19 -10.29 11.49
CA PRO A 58 16.68 -9.22 12.35
C PRO A 58 17.08 -9.34 13.81
N LEU A 59 17.42 -10.55 14.27
CA LEU A 59 17.80 -10.82 15.66
C LEU A 59 19.31 -10.73 15.90
N ILE A 60 20.11 -11.07 14.88
CA ILE A 60 21.56 -11.22 15.04
C ILE A 60 22.35 -10.09 14.37
N SER A 61 21.70 -9.31 13.52
CA SER A 61 22.35 -8.22 12.78
C SER A 61 22.52 -6.98 13.67
N ASN A 62 23.73 -6.46 13.70
CA ASN A 62 24.01 -5.15 14.32
C ASN A 62 23.52 -3.97 13.46
N PHE A 63 22.91 -4.23 12.30
CA PHE A 63 22.37 -3.19 11.43
C PHE A 63 20.95 -2.78 11.81
N VAL A 64 20.23 -3.62 12.54
CA VAL A 64 18.89 -3.32 13.04
C VAL A 64 19.01 -2.66 14.41
N THR A 65 18.50 -1.44 14.52
CA THR A 65 18.47 -0.64 15.74
C THR A 65 17.04 -0.46 16.22
N ASP A 66 16.87 0.13 17.41
CA ASP A 66 15.53 0.47 17.94
C ASP A 66 14.78 1.50 17.06
N GLU A 67 15.52 2.26 16.26
CA GLU A 67 14.99 3.25 15.30
C GLU A 67 14.64 2.62 13.94
N SER A 68 15.11 1.39 13.70
CA SER A 68 14.82 0.70 12.44
C SER A 68 13.34 0.39 12.27
N ARG A 69 12.85 0.51 11.04
CA ARG A 69 11.46 0.23 10.69
C ARG A 69 11.40 -0.80 9.56
N ILE A 70 10.45 -1.70 9.62
CA ILE A 70 10.19 -2.68 8.55
C ILE A 70 8.97 -2.28 7.76
N ILE A 71 9.12 -2.10 6.45
CA ILE A 71 8.03 -1.96 5.49
C ILE A 71 7.92 -3.29 4.75
N TYR A 72 6.92 -4.11 5.08
CA TYR A 72 6.85 -5.49 4.60
C TYR A 72 5.83 -5.73 3.48
N ILE A 73 4.80 -4.88 3.32
CA ILE A 73 3.91 -4.89 2.17
C ILE A 73 4.33 -3.73 1.26
N ARG A 74 5.17 -4.02 0.26
CA ARG A 74 5.77 -2.99 -0.61
C ARG A 74 5.03 -2.82 -1.93
N ASP A 75 4.38 -3.86 -2.39
CA ASP A 75 3.50 -3.77 -3.54
C ASP A 75 2.29 -2.90 -3.20
N VAL A 76 2.04 -1.88 -4.03
CA VAL A 76 1.00 -0.88 -3.76
C VAL A 76 -0.40 -1.47 -3.88
N GLN A 77 -0.61 -2.41 -4.80
CA GLN A 77 -1.89 -3.09 -4.98
C GLN A 77 -2.19 -4.03 -3.82
N GLU A 78 -1.19 -4.85 -3.42
CA GLU A 78 -1.33 -5.71 -2.25
C GLU A 78 -1.63 -4.90 -0.99
N ARG A 79 -0.99 -3.74 -0.84
CA ARG A 79 -1.16 -2.86 0.32
C ARG A 79 -2.59 -2.34 0.44
N VAL A 80 -3.15 -1.76 -0.63
CA VAL A 80 -4.52 -1.25 -0.62
C VAL A 80 -5.56 -2.35 -0.51
N ALA A 81 -5.30 -3.52 -1.13
CA ALA A 81 -6.19 -4.67 -1.02
C ALA A 81 -6.26 -5.26 0.40
N VAL A 82 -5.16 -5.22 1.15
CA VAL A 82 -5.15 -5.63 2.57
C VAL A 82 -5.86 -4.60 3.44
N LEU A 83 -5.73 -3.30 3.14
CA LEU A 83 -6.37 -2.23 3.90
C LEU A 83 -7.88 -2.20 3.69
N ALA A 84 -8.35 -2.28 2.45
CA ALA A 84 -9.75 -2.23 2.08
C ALA A 84 -10.12 -3.40 1.14
N PRO A 85 -10.23 -4.64 1.68
CA PRO A 85 -10.49 -5.85 0.89
C PRO A 85 -11.92 -5.92 0.33
N PHE A 86 -12.79 -5.02 0.72
CA PHE A 86 -14.18 -4.90 0.24
C PHE A 86 -14.32 -4.02 -1.00
N LEU A 87 -13.24 -3.33 -1.41
CA LEU A 87 -13.16 -2.57 -2.65
C LEU A 87 -12.53 -3.41 -3.75
N HIS A 88 -12.87 -3.12 -4.99
CA HIS A 88 -12.30 -3.75 -6.17
C HIS A 88 -11.29 -2.80 -6.81
N TRP A 89 -10.01 -3.14 -6.68
CA TRP A 89 -8.89 -2.31 -7.09
C TRP A 89 -8.52 -2.52 -8.54
N ASP A 90 -8.31 -1.42 -9.27
CA ASP A 90 -7.71 -1.47 -10.61
C ASP A 90 -6.23 -1.88 -10.50
N ALA A 91 -5.78 -2.71 -11.44
CA ALA A 91 -4.41 -3.19 -11.48
C ALA A 91 -3.42 -2.22 -12.15
N ASP A 92 -3.85 -1.02 -12.53
CA ASP A 92 -3.03 -0.01 -13.22
C ASP A 92 -2.75 1.22 -12.34
N PRO A 93 -1.92 1.10 -11.28
CA PRO A 93 -1.54 2.23 -10.46
C PRO A 93 -0.66 3.19 -11.27
N TYR A 94 -0.96 4.48 -11.22
CA TYR A 94 -0.18 5.49 -11.92
C TYR A 94 0.55 6.44 -10.96
N PRO A 95 1.83 6.75 -11.24
CA PRO A 95 2.61 7.64 -10.40
C PRO A 95 2.24 9.11 -10.63
N VAL A 96 2.21 9.86 -9.55
CA VAL A 96 2.05 11.32 -9.55
C VAL A 96 3.12 11.93 -8.65
N ILE A 97 3.45 13.21 -8.89
CA ILE A 97 4.35 13.97 -8.01
C ILE A 97 3.49 14.95 -7.23
N LEU A 98 3.37 14.73 -5.92
CA LEU A 98 2.68 15.61 -4.99
C LEU A 98 3.67 16.04 -3.91
N ASP A 99 3.74 17.34 -3.63
CA ASP A 99 4.61 17.93 -2.62
C ASP A 99 6.09 17.50 -2.71
N GLY A 100 6.57 17.28 -3.97
CA GLY A 100 7.95 16.86 -4.24
C GLY A 100 8.24 15.38 -3.97
N ARG A 101 7.22 14.57 -3.67
CA ARG A 101 7.29 13.11 -3.49
C ARG A 101 6.56 12.38 -4.61
N ILE A 102 7.04 11.19 -4.92
CA ILE A 102 6.32 10.29 -5.83
C ILE A 102 5.26 9.55 -5.01
N GLN A 103 4.04 9.61 -5.48
CA GLN A 103 2.92 8.87 -4.93
C GLN A 103 2.26 8.04 -6.03
N TYR A 104 1.70 6.89 -5.68
CA TYR A 104 0.88 6.10 -6.59
C TYR A 104 -0.60 6.34 -6.30
N VAL A 105 -1.35 6.59 -7.36
CA VAL A 105 -2.81 6.67 -7.29
C VAL A 105 -3.39 5.39 -7.88
N LEU A 106 -4.35 4.80 -7.17
CA LEU A 106 -5.09 3.62 -7.61
C LEU A 106 -6.58 3.93 -7.59
N ASP A 107 -7.26 3.50 -8.64
CA ASP A 107 -8.71 3.55 -8.71
C ASP A 107 -9.34 2.33 -8.04
N ALA A 108 -10.46 2.54 -7.35
CA ALA A 108 -11.24 1.47 -6.77
C ALA A 108 -12.72 1.62 -7.08
N TYR A 109 -13.34 0.46 -7.28
CA TYR A 109 -14.75 0.36 -7.60
C TYR A 109 -15.54 -0.17 -6.41
N THR A 110 -16.67 0.47 -6.16
CA THR A 110 -17.75 -0.11 -5.38
C THR A 110 -18.65 -0.92 -6.31
N THR A 111 -18.99 -2.12 -5.94
CA THR A 111 -19.82 -2.99 -6.77
C THR A 111 -20.90 -3.69 -5.96
N THR A 112 -22.00 -4.04 -6.59
CA THR A 112 -23.00 -4.95 -6.02
C THR A 112 -23.72 -5.76 -7.09
N SER A 113 -24.10 -6.98 -6.75
CA SER A 113 -24.98 -7.84 -7.55
C SER A 113 -26.42 -7.88 -7.04
N MET A 114 -26.75 -7.03 -6.06
CA MET A 114 -28.08 -7.03 -5.41
C MET A 114 -28.98 -5.85 -5.80
N TYR A 115 -28.64 -5.14 -6.92
CA TYR A 115 -29.47 -4.03 -7.38
C TYR A 115 -30.71 -4.55 -8.11
N PRO A 116 -31.93 -4.14 -7.70
CA PRO A 116 -33.15 -4.67 -8.30
C PRO A 116 -33.36 -4.16 -9.72
N TYR A 117 -33.97 -4.99 -10.55
CA TYR A 117 -34.36 -4.68 -11.94
C TYR A 117 -33.22 -4.29 -12.89
N ALA A 118 -31.99 -4.64 -12.56
CA ALA A 118 -30.85 -4.38 -13.41
C ALA A 118 -30.32 -5.68 -14.05
N GLN A 119 -29.69 -5.55 -15.22
CA GLN A 119 -29.05 -6.65 -15.92
C GLN A 119 -27.59 -6.76 -15.47
N ARG A 120 -27.07 -7.99 -15.37
CA ARG A 120 -25.65 -8.22 -15.13
C ARG A 120 -24.79 -7.61 -16.22
N ALA A 121 -23.70 -6.99 -15.83
CA ALA A 121 -22.71 -6.50 -16.77
C ALA A 121 -22.08 -7.67 -17.54
N ASP A 122 -21.79 -7.44 -18.82
CA ASP A 122 -20.93 -8.32 -19.60
C ASP A 122 -19.47 -7.97 -19.31
N THR A 123 -18.80 -8.83 -18.59
CA THR A 123 -17.41 -8.63 -18.14
C THR A 123 -16.40 -9.38 -19.00
N ASP A 124 -16.84 -10.13 -20.00
CA ASP A 124 -15.96 -10.99 -20.82
C ASP A 124 -14.93 -10.21 -21.65
N GLN A 125 -15.16 -8.92 -21.86
CA GLN A 125 -14.28 -8.04 -22.62
C GLN A 125 -13.45 -7.07 -21.77
N LEU A 126 -13.60 -7.13 -20.44
CA LEU A 126 -12.83 -6.29 -19.56
C LEU A 126 -11.40 -6.84 -19.41
N PRO A 127 -10.39 -5.95 -19.35
CA PRO A 127 -9.03 -6.37 -19.09
C PRO A 127 -8.91 -7.12 -17.77
N ALA A 128 -8.08 -8.17 -17.76
CA ALA A 128 -7.75 -8.85 -16.52
C ALA A 128 -7.09 -7.85 -15.55
N GLY A 129 -7.54 -7.86 -14.30
CA GLY A 129 -7.05 -6.95 -13.29
C GLY A 129 -7.69 -5.55 -13.30
N SER A 130 -8.73 -5.32 -14.12
CA SER A 130 -9.48 -4.05 -14.12
C SER A 130 -10.25 -3.78 -12.82
N GLY A 131 -10.20 -4.67 -11.82
CA GLY A 131 -11.05 -4.61 -10.63
C GLY A 131 -12.51 -4.99 -10.88
N LEU A 132 -12.89 -5.20 -12.14
CA LEU A 132 -14.27 -5.47 -12.56
C LEU A 132 -14.43 -6.85 -13.26
N ASP A 133 -13.50 -7.76 -13.04
CA ASP A 133 -13.46 -9.12 -13.61
C ASP A 133 -14.37 -10.12 -12.86
N HIS A 134 -15.35 -9.63 -12.14
CA HIS A 134 -16.34 -10.41 -11.40
C HIS A 134 -17.77 -10.03 -11.80
N ALA A 135 -18.75 -10.85 -11.38
CA ALA A 135 -20.14 -10.59 -11.72
C ALA A 135 -20.72 -9.46 -10.87
N PHE A 136 -21.18 -8.39 -11.50
CA PHE A 136 -21.88 -7.28 -10.85
C PHE A 136 -23.05 -6.78 -11.69
N ILE A 137 -23.92 -6.00 -11.06
CA ILE A 137 -25.06 -5.31 -11.67
C ILE A 137 -24.86 -3.80 -11.60
N TYR A 138 -24.15 -3.35 -10.56
CA TYR A 138 -23.81 -1.96 -10.31
C TYR A 138 -22.32 -1.86 -10.05
N ALA A 139 -21.67 -0.85 -10.63
CA ALA A 139 -20.28 -0.49 -10.35
C ALA A 139 -20.11 1.02 -10.49
N ARG A 140 -19.34 1.61 -9.59
CA ARG A 140 -18.87 3.01 -9.65
C ARG A 140 -17.41 3.09 -9.29
N ASN A 141 -16.68 3.97 -9.96
CA ASN A 141 -15.33 4.35 -9.58
C ASN A 141 -15.41 5.47 -8.53
N SER A 142 -15.69 5.09 -7.30
CA SER A 142 -16.04 6.02 -6.23
C SER A 142 -14.92 6.29 -5.26
N VAL A 143 -13.85 5.48 -5.28
CA VAL A 143 -12.76 5.59 -4.32
C VAL A 143 -11.42 5.67 -5.04
N LYS A 144 -10.52 6.49 -4.54
CA LYS A 144 -9.12 6.51 -4.94
C LYS A 144 -8.23 6.31 -3.73
N ALA A 145 -7.19 5.49 -3.90
CA ALA A 145 -6.10 5.41 -2.94
C ALA A 145 -4.92 6.24 -3.43
N VAL A 146 -4.28 6.93 -2.50
CA VAL A 146 -3.00 7.60 -2.71
C VAL A 146 -1.98 6.95 -1.79
N VAL A 147 -0.93 6.38 -2.38
CA VAL A 147 0.11 5.64 -1.66
C VAL A 147 1.44 6.38 -1.79
N ASP A 148 1.97 6.86 -0.66
CA ASP A 148 3.30 7.47 -0.63
C ASP A 148 4.37 6.39 -0.81
N THR A 149 5.28 6.59 -1.78
CA THR A 149 6.32 5.60 -2.09
C THR A 149 7.44 5.57 -1.07
N TYR A 150 7.62 6.64 -0.32
CA TYR A 150 8.68 6.75 0.67
C TYR A 150 8.28 6.13 2.01
N ASP A 151 7.10 6.49 2.50
CA ASP A 151 6.58 6.03 3.79
C ASP A 151 5.69 4.80 3.67
N GLY A 152 5.12 4.59 2.50
CA GLY A 152 4.10 3.56 2.28
C GLY A 152 2.80 3.86 3.02
N THR A 153 2.54 5.09 3.41
CA THR A 153 1.23 5.51 3.91
C THR A 153 0.19 5.42 2.81
N VAL A 154 -1.04 5.15 3.18
CA VAL A 154 -2.17 5.02 2.26
C VAL A 154 -3.28 5.92 2.75
N ASP A 155 -3.71 6.84 1.90
CA ASP A 155 -4.89 7.67 2.09
C ASP A 155 -5.96 7.24 1.11
N LEU A 156 -7.20 7.02 1.59
CA LEU A 156 -8.35 6.67 0.78
C LEU A 156 -9.29 7.86 0.69
N PHE A 157 -9.69 8.22 -0.52
CA PHE A 157 -10.58 9.34 -0.79
C PHE A 157 -11.85 8.85 -1.49
N ILE A 158 -13.01 9.27 -1.01
CA ILE A 158 -14.27 9.12 -1.73
C ILE A 158 -14.37 10.26 -2.73
N VAL A 159 -14.33 9.94 -4.01
CA VAL A 159 -14.37 10.92 -5.12
C VAL A 159 -15.75 11.06 -5.75
N ASP A 160 -16.65 10.13 -5.46
CA ASP A 160 -18.06 10.16 -5.86
C ASP A 160 -18.95 10.11 -4.61
N GLU A 161 -19.31 11.27 -4.10
CA GLU A 161 -20.15 11.43 -2.91
C GLU A 161 -21.62 10.98 -3.15
N GLU A 162 -22.02 10.83 -4.41
CA GLU A 162 -23.38 10.36 -4.75
C GLU A 162 -23.48 8.82 -4.73
N ASP A 163 -22.36 8.10 -4.54
CA ASP A 163 -22.39 6.64 -4.45
C ASP A 163 -22.90 6.17 -3.08
N PRO A 164 -24.07 5.53 -3.01
CA PRO A 164 -24.63 5.08 -1.73
C PRO A 164 -23.81 3.97 -1.08
N ILE A 165 -23.01 3.21 -1.86
CA ILE A 165 -22.17 2.14 -1.32
C ILE A 165 -20.92 2.76 -0.68
N ALA A 166 -20.30 3.74 -1.33
CA ALA A 166 -19.17 4.47 -0.76
C ALA A 166 -19.59 5.19 0.53
N ALA A 167 -20.73 5.86 0.53
CA ALA A 167 -21.30 6.51 1.73
C ALA A 167 -21.55 5.51 2.87
N ALA A 168 -22.05 4.31 2.56
CA ALA A 168 -22.25 3.28 3.57
C ALA A 168 -20.93 2.74 4.15
N TYR A 169 -19.85 2.69 3.35
CA TYR A 169 -18.53 2.34 3.86
C TYR A 169 -17.92 3.44 4.73
N ASP A 170 -18.12 4.71 4.37
CA ASP A 170 -17.70 5.84 5.19
C ASP A 170 -18.37 5.84 6.56
N ASP A 171 -19.69 5.62 6.59
CA ASP A 171 -20.44 5.48 7.83
C ASP A 171 -19.98 4.28 8.68
N ALA A 172 -19.59 3.17 8.04
CA ALA A 172 -19.16 1.97 8.72
C ALA A 172 -17.71 2.07 9.24
N PHE A 173 -16.86 2.82 8.55
CA PHE A 173 -15.43 2.97 8.83
C PHE A 173 -15.01 4.47 8.82
N PRO A 174 -15.45 5.27 9.80
CA PRO A 174 -15.32 6.74 9.75
C PRO A 174 -13.87 7.23 9.78
N ASP A 175 -12.91 6.40 10.20
CA ASP A 175 -11.48 6.74 10.24
C ASP A 175 -10.69 6.18 9.03
N LEU A 176 -11.36 5.55 8.08
CA LEU A 176 -10.70 4.90 6.95
C LEU A 176 -10.52 5.84 5.76
N PHE A 177 -11.47 6.72 5.53
CA PHE A 177 -11.45 7.66 4.42
C PHE A 177 -10.98 9.03 4.87
N SER A 178 -10.09 9.62 4.09
CA SER A 178 -9.63 10.99 4.29
C SER A 178 -10.66 11.98 3.74
N PRO A 179 -10.83 13.15 4.39
CA PRO A 179 -11.79 14.16 3.97
C PRO A 179 -11.42 14.84 2.64
#